data_88ff4f5181e1f4bc3ec6ca13c10b44ec
#
_entry.id   88ff4f5181e1f4bc3ec6ca13c10b44ec
#
_cell.length_a   1.000
_cell.length_b   1.000
_cell.length_c   1.000
_cell.angle_alpha   90.00
_cell.angle_beta   90.00
_cell.angle_gamma   90.00
#
_symmetry.space_group_name_H-M   'P 1'
#
loop_
_entity.id
_entity.type
_entity.pdbx_description
1 polymer ?
#
loop_
_entity_poly.entity_id
_entity_poly.type
_entity_poly.pdbx_seq_one_letter_code
_entity_poly.pdbx_strand_id
1 'polypeptide(L)'
;MGISPAAACQNLARLERELGTRLITRTTRSLALTEAGERYLARVAPVLDELEKAQSDASLAHGELHGRLRVACMAAFGRHILAPLLPAFNRRHPQLNVELLVTDRHVDVLKEDVDISICYRDVLEPGMSVRPLAEVPRILCASPTYLMQH
;
A
#
# COMPACT_ATOMS: atom_id res chain seq x y z
N MET A 1 -10.23 10.76 2.46
CA MET A 1 -11.45 11.56 2.08
C MET A 1 -11.99 11.00 0.77
N GLY A 2 -13.23 10.46 0.78
CA GLY A 2 -13.88 9.98 -0.45
C GLY A 2 -14.43 11.15 -1.26
N ILE A 3 -13.80 11.49 -2.38
CA ILE A 3 -14.35 12.43 -3.34
C ILE A 3 -15.35 11.68 -4.23
N SER A 4 -16.49 12.30 -4.54
CA SER A 4 -17.43 11.72 -5.49
C SER A 4 -16.81 11.64 -6.90
N PRO A 5 -17.21 10.68 -7.74
CA PRO A 5 -16.70 10.59 -9.12
C PRO A 5 -16.89 11.88 -9.93
N ALA A 6 -17.98 12.59 -9.68
CA ALA A 6 -18.26 13.88 -10.33
C ALA A 6 -17.24 14.96 -9.91
N ALA A 7 -16.93 15.05 -8.61
CA ALA A 7 -15.93 15.99 -8.11
C ALA A 7 -14.52 15.66 -8.62
N ALA A 8 -14.16 14.38 -8.70
CA ALA A 8 -12.89 13.95 -9.28
C ALA A 8 -12.78 14.39 -10.76
N CYS A 9 -13.83 14.21 -11.54
CA CYS A 9 -13.87 14.64 -12.94
C CYS A 9 -13.74 16.17 -13.08
N GLN A 10 -14.39 16.95 -12.22
CA GLN A 10 -14.29 18.41 -12.25
C GLN A 10 -12.88 18.90 -11.88
N ASN A 11 -12.27 18.31 -10.84
CA ASN A 11 -10.91 18.65 -10.43
C ASN A 11 -9.89 18.31 -11.52
N LEU A 12 -10.03 17.16 -12.17
CA LEU A 12 -9.19 16.78 -13.29
C LEU A 12 -9.32 17.77 -14.46
N ALA A 13 -10.54 18.10 -14.85
CA ALA A 13 -10.79 19.05 -15.94
C ALA A 13 -10.25 20.48 -15.63
N ARG A 14 -10.23 20.87 -14.35
CA ARG A 14 -9.59 22.10 -13.91
C ARG A 14 -8.08 22.04 -14.06
N LEU A 15 -7.48 20.96 -13.58
CA LEU A 15 -6.03 20.71 -13.67
C LEU A 15 -5.56 20.69 -15.13
N GLU A 16 -6.27 19.97 -16.02
CA GLU A 16 -5.94 19.91 -17.45
C GLU A 16 -6.01 21.30 -18.14
N ARG A 17 -6.97 22.14 -17.72
CA ARG A 17 -7.05 23.54 -18.21
C ARG A 17 -5.90 24.39 -17.71
N GLU A 18 -5.51 24.26 -16.45
CA GLU A 18 -4.38 25.01 -15.86
C GLU A 18 -3.05 24.60 -16.51
N LEU A 19 -2.88 23.32 -16.84
CA LEU A 19 -1.68 22.78 -17.50
C LEU A 19 -1.70 22.98 -19.04
N GLY A 20 -2.84 23.31 -19.63
CA GLY A 20 -3.00 23.44 -21.07
C GLY A 20 -2.86 22.12 -21.84
N THR A 21 -2.94 20.98 -21.15
CA THR A 21 -2.78 19.65 -21.77
C THR A 21 -3.70 18.62 -21.13
N ARG A 22 -4.07 17.60 -21.91
CA ARG A 22 -4.85 16.48 -21.38
C ARG A 22 -3.96 15.45 -20.71
N LEU A 23 -4.33 15.05 -19.50
CA LEU A 23 -3.64 14.02 -18.72
C LEU A 23 -4.28 12.64 -18.88
N ILE A 24 -5.59 12.61 -19.20
CA ILE A 24 -6.35 11.36 -19.34
C ILE A 24 -7.07 11.33 -20.70
N THR A 25 -6.98 10.20 -21.37
CA THR A 25 -7.81 9.83 -22.52
C THR A 25 -8.97 8.96 -22.08
N ARG A 26 -10.19 9.35 -22.49
CA ARG A 26 -11.40 8.54 -22.32
C ARG A 26 -11.74 7.88 -23.65
N THR A 27 -11.73 6.57 -23.68
CA THR A 27 -12.38 5.80 -24.72
C THR A 27 -13.69 5.22 -24.16
N THR A 28 -14.59 4.80 -25.01
CA THR A 28 -15.86 4.18 -24.59
C THR A 28 -15.68 2.89 -23.80
N ARG A 29 -14.46 2.35 -23.73
CA ARG A 29 -14.13 1.07 -23.07
C ARG A 29 -13.03 1.16 -22.02
N SER A 30 -12.27 2.26 -21.94
CA SER A 30 -11.16 2.38 -20.99
C SER A 30 -10.82 3.83 -20.67
N LEU A 31 -10.30 4.02 -19.47
CA LEU A 31 -9.68 5.26 -19.01
C LEU A 31 -8.18 5.00 -18.95
N ALA A 32 -7.38 5.80 -19.67
CA ALA A 32 -5.93 5.65 -19.70
C ALA A 32 -5.25 7.01 -19.56
N LEU A 33 -4.06 7.01 -18.96
CA LEU A 33 -3.20 8.19 -18.92
C LEU A 33 -2.70 8.51 -20.34
N THR A 34 -2.52 9.78 -20.64
CA THR A 34 -1.72 10.23 -21.78
C THR A 34 -0.24 10.18 -21.43
N GLU A 35 0.65 10.27 -22.40
CA GLU A 35 2.09 10.40 -22.16
C GLU A 35 2.42 11.61 -21.26
N ALA A 36 1.71 12.73 -21.45
CA ALA A 36 1.81 13.89 -20.57
C ALA A 36 1.29 13.58 -19.16
N GLY A 37 0.21 12.79 -19.04
CA GLY A 37 -0.35 12.33 -17.78
C GLY A 37 0.61 11.42 -17.01
N GLU A 38 1.25 10.47 -17.67
CA GLU A 38 2.26 9.59 -17.06
C GLU A 38 3.45 10.40 -16.54
N ARG A 39 3.99 11.30 -17.35
CA ARG A 39 5.10 12.18 -16.94
C ARG A 39 4.73 13.09 -15.79
N TYR A 40 3.53 13.66 -15.80
CA TYR A 40 3.05 14.52 -14.73
C TYR A 40 2.88 13.72 -13.43
N LEU A 41 2.20 12.59 -13.49
CA LEU A 41 1.99 11.71 -12.32
C LEU A 41 3.32 11.25 -11.71
N ALA A 42 4.26 10.80 -12.54
CA ALA A 42 5.59 10.36 -12.08
C ALA A 42 6.38 11.45 -11.34
N ARG A 43 6.10 12.72 -11.63
CA ARG A 43 6.75 13.84 -10.93
C ARG A 43 5.99 14.33 -9.72
N VAL A 44 4.66 14.30 -9.75
CA VAL A 44 3.82 14.84 -8.67
C VAL A 44 3.65 13.84 -7.53
N ALA A 45 3.55 12.53 -7.83
CA ALA A 45 3.38 11.52 -6.79
C ALA A 45 4.48 11.58 -5.71
N PRO A 46 5.80 11.65 -6.05
CA PRO A 46 6.84 11.77 -5.04
C PRO A 46 6.78 13.06 -4.20
N VAL A 47 6.30 14.15 -4.80
CA VAL A 47 6.15 15.44 -4.10
C VAL A 47 5.01 15.37 -3.07
N LEU A 48 3.91 14.72 -3.43
CA LEU A 48 2.80 14.49 -2.50
C LEU A 48 3.21 13.58 -1.35
N ASP A 49 3.96 12.50 -1.65
CA ASP A 49 4.50 11.60 -0.62
C ASP A 49 5.45 12.34 0.34
N GLU A 50 6.29 13.21 -0.18
CA GLU A 50 7.20 13.99 0.66
C GLU A 50 6.45 15.02 1.51
N LEU A 51 5.39 15.62 0.99
CA LEU A 51 4.51 16.49 1.75
C LEU A 51 3.80 15.74 2.88
N GLU A 52 3.28 14.54 2.62
CA GLU A 52 2.67 13.68 3.64
C GLU A 52 3.67 13.30 4.73
N LYS A 53 4.91 12.96 4.37
CA LYS A 53 5.99 12.69 5.34
C LYS A 53 6.30 13.90 6.20
N ALA A 54 6.46 15.08 5.61
CA ALA A 54 6.72 16.32 6.34
C ALA A 54 5.57 16.65 7.32
N GLN A 55 4.32 16.42 6.92
CA GLN A 55 3.16 16.58 7.80
C GLN A 55 3.17 15.56 8.94
N SER A 56 3.54 14.30 8.63
CA SER A 56 3.68 13.23 9.63
C SER A 56 4.76 13.57 10.66
N ASP A 57 5.93 14.01 10.20
CA ASP A 57 7.04 14.40 11.08
C ASP A 57 6.67 15.55 12.01
N ALA A 58 5.97 16.56 11.48
CA ALA A 58 5.48 17.67 12.28
C ALA A 58 4.50 17.24 13.37
N SER A 59 3.76 16.18 13.13
CA SER A 59 2.70 15.68 14.02
C SER A 59 3.21 14.63 15.01
N LEU A 60 4.30 13.93 14.70
CA LEU A 60 4.99 13.09 15.69
C LEU A 60 5.38 13.87 16.94
N ALA A 61 5.63 15.16 16.81
CA ALA A 61 5.86 16.08 17.95
C ALA A 61 4.65 16.17 18.90
N HIS A 62 3.45 15.82 18.45
CA HIS A 62 2.20 15.84 19.23
C HIS A 62 1.70 14.44 19.60
N GLY A 63 2.44 13.37 19.24
CA GLY A 63 2.11 11.97 19.58
C GLY A 63 0.94 11.37 18.79
N GLU A 64 0.42 12.04 17.78
CA GLU A 64 -0.65 11.53 16.92
C GLU A 64 -0.09 10.98 15.60
N LEU A 65 -0.39 9.71 15.32
CA LEU A 65 -0.05 9.09 14.04
C LEU A 65 -1.15 9.41 13.01
N HIS A 66 -0.77 9.96 11.86
CA HIS A 66 -1.68 10.22 10.74
C HIS A 66 -1.00 9.97 9.39
N GLY A 67 -1.80 9.98 8.32
CA GLY A 67 -1.34 9.69 6.98
C GLY A 67 -1.73 8.29 6.51
N ARG A 68 -0.93 7.71 5.62
CA ARG A 68 -1.15 6.38 5.02
C ARG A 68 -0.02 5.43 5.43
N LEU A 69 -0.37 4.19 5.74
CA LEU A 69 0.57 3.11 6.01
C LEU A 69 0.21 1.91 5.12
N ARG A 70 1.05 1.59 4.14
CA ARG A 70 0.89 0.42 3.26
C ARG A 70 1.70 -0.76 3.76
N VAL A 71 0.99 -1.83 4.10
CA VAL A 71 1.58 -3.06 4.63
C VAL A 71 1.34 -4.20 3.67
N ALA A 72 2.40 -4.76 3.10
CA ALA A 72 2.31 -6.01 2.35
C ALA A 72 2.49 -7.20 3.28
N CYS A 73 1.70 -8.22 3.10
CA CYS A 73 1.82 -9.46 3.87
C CYS A 73 1.29 -10.67 3.12
N MET A 74 1.75 -11.85 3.54
CA MET A 74 1.26 -13.13 3.03
C MET A 74 -0.24 -13.32 3.31
N ALA A 75 -0.93 -14.02 2.41
CA ALA A 75 -2.38 -14.15 2.45
C ALA A 75 -2.90 -14.74 3.76
N ALA A 76 -2.29 -15.81 4.26
CA ALA A 76 -2.71 -16.44 5.51
C ALA A 76 -2.49 -15.51 6.71
N PHE A 77 -1.34 -14.86 6.82
CA PHE A 77 -1.03 -13.94 7.89
C PHE A 77 -1.94 -12.70 7.86
N GLY A 78 -2.13 -12.12 6.68
CA GLY A 78 -2.99 -10.96 6.50
C GLY A 78 -4.44 -11.22 6.92
N ARG A 79 -5.02 -12.34 6.47
CA ARG A 79 -6.43 -12.67 6.76
C ARG A 79 -6.66 -13.09 8.20
N HIS A 80 -5.78 -13.90 8.76
CA HIS A 80 -6.04 -14.55 10.05
C HIS A 80 -5.43 -13.79 11.24
N ILE A 81 -4.43 -12.96 11.01
CA ILE A 81 -3.73 -12.25 12.09
C ILE A 81 -3.88 -10.73 11.96
N LEU A 82 -3.50 -10.12 10.83
CA LEU A 82 -3.51 -8.67 10.72
C LEU A 82 -4.92 -8.10 10.61
N ALA A 83 -5.75 -8.61 9.71
CA ALA A 83 -7.08 -8.06 9.49
C ALA A 83 -7.96 -8.01 10.77
N PRO A 84 -7.96 -9.03 11.65
CA PRO A 84 -8.67 -8.94 12.93
C PRO A 84 -8.12 -7.89 13.90
N LEU A 85 -6.85 -7.51 13.79
CA LEU A 85 -6.23 -6.51 14.68
C LEU A 85 -6.50 -5.07 14.21
N LEU A 86 -6.74 -4.85 12.91
CA LEU A 86 -6.92 -3.51 12.34
C LEU A 86 -8.05 -2.70 12.97
N PRO A 87 -9.24 -3.23 13.30
CA PRO A 87 -10.28 -2.43 13.93
C PRO A 87 -9.86 -1.84 15.28
N ALA A 88 -9.09 -2.58 16.08
CA ALA A 88 -8.58 -2.09 17.35
C ALA A 88 -7.47 -1.05 17.15
N PHE A 89 -6.61 -1.27 16.17
CA PHE A 89 -5.54 -0.34 15.80
C PHE A 89 -6.10 0.98 15.27
N ASN A 90 -7.08 0.94 14.34
CA ASN A 90 -7.69 2.13 13.77
C ASN A 90 -8.47 2.96 14.79
N ARG A 91 -9.06 2.32 15.83
CA ARG A 91 -9.67 3.08 16.92
C ARG A 91 -8.66 3.87 17.74
N ARG A 92 -7.43 3.38 17.89
CA ARG A 92 -6.34 4.08 18.58
C ARG A 92 -5.70 5.18 17.74
N HIS A 93 -5.70 4.97 16.41
CA HIS A 93 -5.05 5.86 15.44
C HIS A 93 -6.04 6.22 14.31
N PRO A 94 -7.09 7.00 14.60
CA PRO A 94 -8.18 7.24 13.65
C PRO A 94 -7.76 8.07 12.42
N GLN A 95 -6.64 8.76 12.51
CA GLN A 95 -6.11 9.58 11.43
C GLN A 95 -5.10 8.81 10.55
N LEU A 96 -4.74 7.57 10.92
CA LEU A 96 -3.86 6.73 10.13
C LEU A 96 -4.68 5.79 9.25
N ASN A 97 -4.54 5.92 7.93
CA ASN A 97 -5.16 5.02 6.96
C ASN A 97 -4.23 3.83 6.71
N VAL A 98 -4.63 2.63 7.14
CA VAL A 98 -3.84 1.41 6.92
C VAL A 98 -4.37 0.65 5.71
N GLU A 99 -3.52 0.50 4.70
CA GLU A 99 -3.78 -0.29 3.50
C GLU A 99 -3.05 -1.63 3.57
N LEU A 100 -3.79 -2.75 3.49
CA LEU A 100 -3.20 -4.09 3.43
C LEU A 100 -3.13 -4.59 2.00
N LEU A 101 -1.91 -4.84 1.52
CA LEU A 101 -1.64 -5.60 0.31
C LEU A 101 -1.43 -7.07 0.67
N VAL A 102 -2.48 -7.87 0.52
CA VAL A 102 -2.47 -9.29 0.88
C VAL A 102 -2.10 -10.12 -0.34
N THR A 103 -0.86 -10.67 -0.37
CA THR A 103 -0.34 -11.41 -1.53
C THR A 103 0.72 -12.41 -1.13
N ASP A 104 0.78 -13.55 -1.84
CA ASP A 104 1.82 -14.57 -1.64
C ASP A 104 3.01 -14.42 -2.61
N ARG A 105 2.93 -13.48 -3.55
CA ARG A 105 4.09 -13.13 -4.39
C ARG A 105 5.10 -12.28 -3.63
N HIS A 106 6.32 -12.29 -4.08
CA HIS A 106 7.32 -11.34 -3.61
C HIS A 106 6.90 -9.90 -3.96
N VAL A 107 6.99 -9.01 -2.99
CA VAL A 107 6.71 -7.57 -3.12
C VAL A 107 8.03 -6.82 -3.04
N ASP A 108 8.34 -6.08 -4.09
CA ASP A 108 9.46 -5.13 -4.09
C ASP A 108 8.99 -3.84 -3.39
N VAL A 109 9.40 -3.69 -2.13
CA VAL A 109 8.94 -2.60 -1.24
C VAL A 109 9.21 -1.23 -1.85
N LEU A 110 10.38 -1.07 -2.51
CA LEU A 110 10.77 0.22 -3.08
C LEU A 110 9.99 0.57 -4.35
N LYS A 111 9.71 -0.44 -5.20
CA LYS A 111 8.99 -0.21 -6.47
C LYS A 111 7.48 -0.16 -6.33
N GLU A 112 6.93 -0.85 -5.31
CA GLU A 112 5.49 -0.99 -5.16
C GLU A 112 4.89 -0.03 -4.13
N ASP A 113 5.67 0.96 -3.67
CA ASP A 113 5.24 1.98 -2.71
C ASP A 113 4.63 1.33 -1.45
N VAL A 114 5.38 0.40 -0.86
CA VAL A 114 5.02 -0.33 0.35
C VAL A 114 5.93 0.12 1.49
N ASP A 115 5.36 0.50 2.63
CA ASP A 115 6.12 0.98 3.79
C ASP A 115 6.68 -0.19 4.61
N ILE A 116 5.89 -1.27 4.76
CA ILE A 116 6.25 -2.45 5.55
C ILE A 116 5.89 -3.72 4.77
N SER A 117 6.84 -4.66 4.66
CA SER A 117 6.59 -6.00 4.15
C SER A 117 6.77 -7.04 5.25
N ILE A 118 5.75 -7.87 5.50
CA ILE A 118 5.79 -8.99 6.43
C ILE A 118 5.88 -10.28 5.61
N CYS A 119 7.03 -10.94 5.65
CA CYS A 119 7.32 -12.12 4.84
C CYS A 119 8.12 -13.18 5.61
N TYR A 120 8.19 -14.41 5.07
CA TYR A 120 8.97 -15.52 5.66
C TYR A 120 10.43 -15.57 5.19
N ARG A 121 10.94 -14.51 4.59
CA ARG A 121 12.27 -14.53 3.97
C ARG A 121 13.23 -13.62 4.70
N ASP A 122 14.46 -14.10 4.86
CA ASP A 122 15.63 -13.30 5.26
C ASP A 122 16.24 -12.56 4.06
N VAL A 123 15.40 -11.97 3.20
CA VAL A 123 15.91 -11.20 2.06
C VAL A 123 16.16 -9.78 2.53
N LEU A 124 17.41 -9.53 2.85
CA LEU A 124 17.93 -8.18 3.11
C LEU A 124 18.23 -7.52 1.76
N GLU A 125 17.36 -6.64 1.33
CA GLU A 125 17.71 -5.72 0.25
C GLU A 125 18.49 -4.52 0.80
N PRO A 126 19.48 -4.01 0.07
CA PRO A 126 20.23 -2.85 0.51
C PRO A 126 19.31 -1.66 0.80
N GLY A 127 19.47 -1.06 1.97
CA GLY A 127 18.67 0.10 2.39
C GLY A 127 17.40 -0.24 3.17
N MET A 128 17.10 -1.52 3.43
CA MET A 128 15.97 -1.94 4.27
C MET A 128 16.40 -2.24 5.69
N SER A 129 15.53 -1.91 6.64
CA SER A 129 15.62 -2.36 8.03
C SER A 129 14.77 -3.60 8.23
N VAL A 130 15.33 -4.66 8.81
CA VAL A 130 14.62 -5.91 9.08
C VAL A 130 14.49 -6.15 10.57
N ARG A 131 13.27 -6.50 11.00
CA ARG A 131 12.97 -6.87 12.38
C ARG A 131 12.34 -8.26 12.40
N PRO A 132 12.95 -9.28 13.03
CA PRO A 132 12.30 -10.57 13.20
C PRO A 132 11.10 -10.43 14.13
N LEU A 133 9.96 -10.99 13.70
CA LEU A 133 8.72 -10.99 14.47
C LEU A 133 8.53 -12.29 15.25
N ALA A 134 8.81 -13.43 14.62
CA ALA A 134 8.69 -14.75 15.20
C ALA A 134 9.48 -15.78 14.38
N GLU A 135 9.81 -16.89 15.02
CA GLU A 135 10.28 -18.10 14.34
C GLU A 135 9.08 -18.97 13.98
N VAL A 136 8.98 -19.37 12.71
CA VAL A 136 7.89 -20.21 12.23
C VAL A 136 8.45 -21.51 11.68
N PRO A 137 8.32 -22.62 12.42
CA PRO A 137 8.81 -23.92 11.96
C PRO A 137 8.01 -24.40 10.74
N ARG A 138 8.70 -24.95 9.76
CA ARG A 138 8.07 -25.65 8.64
C ARG A 138 7.96 -27.12 8.98
N ILE A 139 6.74 -27.65 8.88
CA ILE A 139 6.46 -29.07 9.10
C ILE A 139 5.88 -29.68 7.82
N LEU A 140 6.29 -30.90 7.52
CA LEU A 140 5.65 -31.70 6.48
C LEU A 140 4.41 -32.35 7.08
N CYS A 141 3.30 -32.23 6.39
CA CYS A 141 2.02 -32.81 6.80
C CYS A 141 1.44 -33.66 5.67
N ALA A 142 0.84 -34.78 6.03
CA ALA A 142 0.06 -35.59 5.12
C ALA A 142 -1.26 -35.99 5.79
N SER A 143 -2.30 -36.25 4.98
CA SER A 143 -3.55 -36.78 5.52
C SER A 143 -3.34 -38.20 6.07
N PRO A 144 -4.11 -38.62 7.11
CA PRO A 144 -4.04 -39.98 7.60
C PRO A 144 -4.30 -41.02 6.49
N THR A 145 -5.22 -40.75 5.59
CA THR A 145 -5.51 -41.62 4.44
C THR A 145 -4.33 -41.79 3.50
N TYR A 146 -3.58 -40.72 3.24
CA TYR A 146 -2.37 -40.79 2.42
C TYR A 146 -1.29 -41.64 3.08
N LEU A 147 -1.06 -41.44 4.38
CA LEU A 147 -0.06 -42.19 5.16
C LEU A 147 -0.39 -43.69 5.30
N MET A 148 -1.67 -44.08 5.19
CA MET A 148 -2.06 -45.50 5.19
C MET A 148 -1.84 -46.16 3.83
N GLN A 149 -1.72 -45.41 2.75
CA GLN A 149 -1.60 -45.93 1.39
C GLN A 149 -0.15 -45.91 0.85
N HIS A 150 0.76 -45.17 1.54
CA HIS A 150 2.16 -44.96 1.17
C HIS A 150 3.08 -45.10 2.39
#